data_a4ce6213cc311c708fb8e1479180c837
#
_entry.id   a4ce6213cc311c708fb8e1479180c837
#
_cell.length_a   1.000
_cell.length_b   1.000
_cell.length_c   1.000
_cell.angle_alpha   90.00
_cell.angle_beta   90.00
_cell.angle_gamma   90.00
#
_symmetry.space_group_name_H-M   'P 1'
#
loop_
_entity.id
_entity.type
_entity.pdbx_description
1 polymer ?
#
loop_
_entity_poly.entity_id
_entity_poly.type
_entity_poly.pdbx_seq_one_letter_code
_entity_poly.pdbx_strand_id
1 'polypeptide(L)'
;ENITFDQSKPKFTQVIPTASSRINSQLLEWNVNEQLSSGKYTWIHMGGAEDPGAPHEYTLSPQLLSLGKHDNTSLPDLKLIENAMYRITLEGTDLAGNTGKKFIMSVVYDDVPPTIELKYPETNMVVNNLDISYYISEQLSEGQFIYTQVGGAPDPNSPVTMNLTNAELETFFEEPKIPSQPAVINDGSVYNIQFKAKDLAQNSAESNIMENVGYDITRPVIKIFDPEPNTFFIGSEINLDISEDLKEGE
;
A
#
# COMPACT_ATOMS: atom_id res chain seq x y z
N GLU A 1 -3.07 38.78 47.09
CA GLU A 1 -2.57 38.26 45.81
C GLU A 1 -1.90 36.92 46.07
N ASN A 2 -2.35 35.87 45.39
CA ASN A 2 -1.70 34.54 45.47
C ASN A 2 -0.50 34.54 44.52
N ILE A 3 0.69 34.29 45.06
CA ILE A 3 1.89 34.04 44.27
C ILE A 3 2.08 32.53 44.13
N THR A 4 2.10 32.01 42.92
CA THR A 4 2.37 30.62 42.66
C THR A 4 3.81 30.49 42.15
N PHE A 5 4.56 29.58 42.75
CA PHE A 5 5.92 29.25 42.33
C PHE A 5 5.86 27.97 41.50
N ASP A 6 6.32 28.04 40.25
CA ASP A 6 6.35 26.90 39.30
C ASP A 6 7.72 26.76 38.65
N GLN A 7 8.29 25.55 38.72
CA GLN A 7 9.53 25.15 38.07
C GLN A 7 9.34 23.99 37.11
N SER A 8 8.10 23.54 36.94
CA SER A 8 7.77 22.46 36.03
C SER A 8 7.88 22.94 34.59
N LYS A 9 8.42 22.11 33.71
CA LYS A 9 8.47 22.42 32.29
C LYS A 9 7.28 21.79 31.59
N PRO A 10 6.72 22.44 30.58
CA PRO A 10 5.71 21.85 29.72
C PRO A 10 6.18 20.51 29.13
N LYS A 11 5.27 19.52 29.09
CA LYS A 11 5.52 18.21 28.53
C LYS A 11 4.58 17.96 27.37
N PHE A 12 5.17 17.59 26.23
CA PHE A 12 4.46 17.18 25.03
C PHE A 12 4.38 15.65 24.96
N THR A 13 3.17 15.11 24.87
CA THR A 13 2.87 13.68 24.82
C THR A 13 1.95 13.35 23.66
N GLN A 14 1.76 12.06 23.34
CA GLN A 14 0.90 11.60 22.25
C GLN A 14 1.19 12.33 20.93
N VAL A 15 2.48 12.46 20.60
CA VAL A 15 2.90 13.21 19.42
C VAL A 15 2.85 12.31 18.19
N ILE A 16 2.24 12.80 17.13
CA ILE A 16 2.22 12.25 15.78
C ILE A 16 2.85 13.29 14.86
N PRO A 17 3.75 12.90 13.93
CA PRO A 17 4.25 11.55 13.68
C PRO A 17 5.16 11.03 14.79
N THR A 18 5.37 9.72 14.82
CA THR A 18 6.35 9.08 15.72
C THR A 18 7.75 9.10 15.11
N ALA A 19 8.78 8.86 15.92
CA ALA A 19 10.13 8.75 15.41
C ALA A 19 10.28 7.60 14.40
N SER A 20 11.12 7.81 13.38
CA SER A 20 11.40 6.87 12.28
C SER A 20 10.21 6.50 11.41
N SER A 21 9.15 7.33 11.38
CA SER A 21 8.02 7.15 10.46
C SER A 21 8.28 7.76 9.08
N ARG A 22 7.62 7.21 8.05
CA ARG A 22 7.38 7.87 6.76
C ARG A 22 5.98 8.47 6.80
N ILE A 23 5.80 9.64 6.22
CA ILE A 23 4.55 10.40 6.27
C ILE A 23 4.29 11.10 4.92
N ASN A 24 3.05 11.12 4.48
CA ASN A 24 2.61 11.80 3.26
C ASN A 24 1.94 13.16 3.52
N SER A 25 2.02 13.65 4.73
CA SER A 25 1.47 14.94 5.10
C SER A 25 2.29 15.57 6.21
N GLN A 26 2.21 16.88 6.35
CA GLN A 26 2.86 17.61 7.42
C GLN A 26 2.04 17.62 8.74
N LEU A 27 1.06 16.72 8.89
CA LEU A 27 0.22 16.66 10.07
C LEU A 27 1.06 16.41 11.32
N LEU A 28 0.92 17.28 12.30
CA LEU A 28 1.53 17.20 13.61
C LEU A 28 0.43 17.27 14.66
N GLU A 29 0.30 16.21 15.47
CA GLU A 29 -0.58 16.20 16.64
C GLU A 29 0.25 16.14 17.92
N TRP A 30 -0.23 16.76 18.98
CA TRP A 30 0.39 16.70 20.30
C TRP A 30 -0.62 16.95 21.42
N ASN A 31 -0.26 16.51 22.61
CA ASN A 31 -0.96 16.88 23.84
C ASN A 31 0.03 17.59 24.76
N VAL A 32 -0.33 18.77 25.27
CA VAL A 32 0.47 19.52 26.25
C VAL A 32 -0.21 19.51 27.62
N ASN A 33 0.58 19.29 28.67
CA ASN A 33 0.09 19.09 30.05
C ASN A 33 -0.27 20.36 30.79
N GLU A 34 -0.04 21.55 30.19
CA GLU A 34 -0.30 22.84 30.82
C GLU A 34 -0.45 23.97 29.80
N GLN A 35 -0.96 25.11 30.24
CA GLN A 35 -1.11 26.35 29.45
C GLN A 35 0.27 26.92 29.10
N LEU A 36 0.49 27.21 27.81
CA LEU A 36 1.68 27.89 27.34
C LEU A 36 1.48 29.41 27.22
N SER A 37 2.53 30.18 27.44
CA SER A 37 2.62 31.62 27.12
C SER A 37 3.09 31.81 25.67
N SER A 38 3.93 30.87 25.16
CA SER A 38 4.42 30.84 23.78
C SER A 38 4.86 29.44 23.38
N GLY A 39 4.96 29.21 22.08
CA GLY A 39 5.45 27.94 21.57
C GLY A 39 5.70 27.98 20.06
N LYS A 40 6.43 27.00 19.61
CA LYS A 40 6.70 26.79 18.18
C LYS A 40 6.99 25.32 17.88
N TYR A 41 6.87 24.93 16.62
CA TYR A 41 7.49 23.72 16.12
C TYR A 41 8.40 24.04 14.94
N THR A 42 9.41 23.19 14.76
CA THR A 42 10.45 23.38 13.75
C THR A 42 10.76 22.05 13.10
N TRP A 43 10.76 22.00 11.76
CA TRP A 43 11.24 20.88 10.96
C TRP A 43 12.66 21.19 10.52
N ILE A 44 13.63 20.38 10.98
CA ILE A 44 15.06 20.59 10.72
C ILE A 44 15.51 19.44 9.81
N HIS A 45 16.03 19.78 8.64
CA HIS A 45 16.60 18.80 7.71
C HIS A 45 17.76 18.05 8.34
N MET A 46 17.76 16.72 8.23
CA MET A 46 18.74 15.82 8.84
C MET A 46 19.42 14.90 7.83
N GLY A 47 18.93 14.84 6.58
CA GLY A 47 19.44 13.98 5.52
C GLY A 47 18.38 13.63 4.49
N GLY A 48 18.68 12.67 3.61
CA GLY A 48 17.82 12.37 2.47
C GLY A 48 17.96 13.41 1.36
N ALA A 49 16.88 13.69 0.63
CA ALA A 49 16.87 14.75 -0.38
C ALA A 49 17.15 16.11 0.26
N GLU A 50 17.90 16.97 -0.44
CA GLU A 50 18.25 18.29 0.07
C GLU A 50 17.03 19.19 0.19
N ASP A 51 16.89 19.88 1.31
CA ASP A 51 15.88 20.90 1.53
C ASP A 51 16.51 22.28 1.78
N PRO A 52 16.67 23.09 0.73
CA PRO A 52 17.23 24.44 0.84
C PRO A 52 16.37 25.41 1.66
N GLY A 53 15.09 25.09 1.85
CA GLY A 53 14.15 25.90 2.64
C GLY A 53 14.20 25.64 4.13
N ALA A 54 14.84 24.54 4.54
CA ALA A 54 14.96 24.20 5.96
C ALA A 54 15.89 25.18 6.72
N PRO A 55 15.62 25.45 8.03
CA PRO A 55 14.54 24.90 8.84
C PRO A 55 13.18 25.56 8.57
N HIS A 56 12.12 24.74 8.52
CA HIS A 56 10.74 25.25 8.48
C HIS A 56 10.25 25.45 9.90
N GLU A 57 9.90 26.68 10.26
CA GLU A 57 9.48 27.04 11.61
C GLU A 57 8.07 27.65 11.59
N TYR A 58 7.26 27.28 12.58
CA TYR A 58 5.95 27.86 12.81
C TYR A 58 5.76 28.21 14.28
N THR A 59 5.37 29.46 14.55
CA THR A 59 5.01 29.94 15.89
C THR A 59 3.55 29.57 16.19
N LEU A 60 3.30 28.91 17.33
CA LEU A 60 1.96 28.49 17.72
C LEU A 60 1.03 29.68 17.91
N SER A 61 -0.14 29.60 17.29
CA SER A 61 -1.21 30.59 17.49
C SER A 61 -1.79 30.48 18.90
N PRO A 62 -2.46 31.54 19.42
CA PRO A 62 -3.03 31.50 20.77
C PRO A 62 -3.94 30.30 21.06
N GLN A 63 -4.64 29.77 20.04
CA GLN A 63 -5.51 28.60 20.16
C GLN A 63 -4.73 27.33 20.47
N LEU A 64 -3.48 27.23 19.99
CA LEU A 64 -2.60 26.08 20.15
C LEU A 64 -1.75 26.13 21.43
N LEU A 65 -1.88 27.18 22.23
CA LEU A 65 -1.16 27.36 23.49
C LEU A 65 -1.92 26.81 24.71
N SER A 66 -3.20 26.43 24.56
CA SER A 66 -4.02 25.95 25.70
C SER A 66 -3.57 24.55 26.14
N LEU A 67 -3.85 24.19 27.39
CA LEU A 67 -3.76 22.82 27.90
C LEU A 67 -4.59 21.87 27.03
N GLY A 68 -4.04 20.70 26.67
CA GLY A 68 -4.79 19.63 26.04
C GLY A 68 -4.22 19.19 24.68
N LYS A 69 -5.10 18.53 23.90
CA LYS A 69 -4.76 18.00 22.57
C LYS A 69 -4.88 19.09 21.50
N HIS A 70 -3.90 19.12 20.61
CA HIS A 70 -3.82 20.04 19.47
C HIS A 70 -3.37 19.31 18.22
N ASP A 71 -3.64 19.95 17.07
CA ASP A 71 -3.10 19.57 15.76
C ASP A 71 -2.79 20.83 14.93
N ASN A 72 -2.08 20.61 13.80
CA ASN A 72 -1.72 21.68 12.88
C ASN A 72 -2.54 21.69 11.58
N THR A 73 -3.69 21.05 11.53
CA THR A 73 -4.49 20.90 10.30
C THR A 73 -4.90 22.23 9.64
N SER A 74 -4.99 23.30 10.40
CA SER A 74 -5.32 24.64 9.91
C SER A 74 -4.12 25.51 9.52
N LEU A 75 -2.90 24.96 9.56
CA LEU A 75 -1.67 25.71 9.33
C LEU A 75 -1.23 25.66 7.85
N PRO A 76 -0.41 26.66 7.41
CA PRO A 76 0.06 26.70 6.04
C PRO A 76 1.00 25.53 5.74
N ASP A 77 1.02 25.15 4.46
CA ASP A 77 1.92 24.17 3.91
C ASP A 77 3.40 24.63 4.06
N LEU A 78 4.21 23.79 4.71
CA LEU A 78 5.64 24.04 4.97
C LEU A 78 6.53 23.83 3.76
N LYS A 79 6.01 23.27 2.66
CA LYS A 79 6.80 22.93 1.46
C LYS A 79 7.93 21.95 1.77
N LEU A 80 7.61 20.88 2.51
CA LEU A 80 8.56 19.80 2.77
C LEU A 80 8.98 19.14 1.45
N ILE A 81 10.20 18.62 1.41
CA ILE A 81 10.77 18.01 0.21
C ILE A 81 10.62 16.48 0.26
N GLU A 82 10.16 15.92 -0.84
CA GLU A 82 10.05 14.49 -1.08
C GLU A 82 11.37 13.76 -0.77
N ASN A 83 11.29 12.65 -0.01
CA ASN A 83 12.43 11.86 0.46
C ASN A 83 13.45 12.61 1.36
N ALA A 84 13.12 13.82 1.84
CA ALA A 84 13.91 14.48 2.86
C ALA A 84 13.59 13.92 4.26
N MET A 85 14.60 13.80 5.07
CA MET A 85 14.49 13.34 6.47
C MET A 85 14.61 14.51 7.43
N TYR A 86 13.65 14.60 8.35
CA TYR A 86 13.55 15.70 9.31
C TYR A 86 13.62 15.23 10.75
N ARG A 87 14.14 16.14 11.60
CA ARG A 87 13.85 16.17 13.02
C ARG A 87 12.78 17.23 13.28
N ILE A 88 11.69 16.83 13.92
CA ILE A 88 10.67 17.78 14.38
C ILE A 88 10.95 18.13 15.83
N THR A 89 10.91 19.41 16.16
CA THR A 89 11.06 19.92 17.52
C THR A 89 9.79 20.69 17.87
N LEU A 90 9.08 20.24 18.91
CA LEU A 90 8.05 21.02 19.60
C LEU A 90 8.70 21.71 20.79
N GLU A 91 8.46 23.02 20.93
CA GLU A 91 8.96 23.85 22.02
C GLU A 91 7.82 24.70 22.57
N GLY A 92 7.68 24.76 23.88
CA GLY A 92 6.70 25.59 24.56
C GLY A 92 7.23 26.15 25.86
N THR A 93 6.85 27.39 26.17
CA THR A 93 7.15 28.09 27.41
C THR A 93 5.84 28.30 28.16
N ASP A 94 5.79 27.94 29.43
CA ASP A 94 4.64 28.13 30.29
C ASP A 94 4.46 29.59 30.75
N LEU A 95 3.47 29.85 31.61
CA LEU A 95 3.21 31.17 32.15
C LEU A 95 4.23 31.61 33.20
N ALA A 96 5.01 30.70 33.78
CA ALA A 96 6.08 30.97 34.74
C ALA A 96 7.43 31.17 34.05
N GLY A 97 7.54 30.92 32.72
CA GLY A 97 8.76 31.08 31.93
C GLY A 97 9.60 29.81 31.80
N ASN A 98 9.11 28.63 32.26
CA ASN A 98 9.82 27.37 32.07
C ASN A 98 9.61 26.86 30.65
N THR A 99 10.70 26.44 29.98
CA THR A 99 10.63 25.94 28.58
C THR A 99 10.81 24.43 28.53
N GLY A 100 9.84 23.76 27.88
CA GLY A 100 9.85 22.34 27.56
C GLY A 100 10.05 22.09 26.07
N LYS A 101 10.68 20.95 25.73
CA LYS A 101 10.91 20.52 24.34
C LYS A 101 10.62 19.05 24.15
N LYS A 102 10.11 18.70 22.96
CA LYS A 102 9.96 17.32 22.48
C LYS A 102 10.62 17.21 21.11
N PHE A 103 11.41 16.18 20.93
CA PHE A 103 12.06 15.86 19.65
C PHE A 103 11.43 14.60 19.06
N ILE A 104 11.15 14.63 17.78
CA ILE A 104 10.77 13.48 16.97
C ILE A 104 11.84 13.34 15.89
N MET A 105 12.54 12.22 15.89
CA MET A 105 13.72 12.00 15.06
C MET A 105 13.40 11.18 13.84
N SER A 106 14.13 11.43 12.74
CA SER A 106 14.16 10.58 11.54
C SER A 106 12.78 10.41 10.88
N VAL A 107 12.00 11.48 10.79
CA VAL A 107 10.74 11.49 10.03
C VAL A 107 11.07 11.74 8.57
N VAL A 108 10.66 10.84 7.67
CA VAL A 108 10.83 11.00 6.23
C VAL A 108 9.53 11.48 5.61
N TYR A 109 9.57 12.55 4.84
CA TYR A 109 8.43 13.04 4.07
C TYR A 109 8.39 12.35 2.71
N ASP A 110 7.22 11.85 2.32
CA ASP A 110 7.01 11.06 1.12
C ASP A 110 5.54 11.17 0.70
N ASP A 111 5.23 12.04 -0.25
CA ASP A 111 3.87 12.27 -0.75
C ASP A 111 3.65 11.74 -2.17
N VAL A 112 4.59 10.94 -2.68
CA VAL A 112 4.52 10.35 -4.01
C VAL A 112 4.04 8.90 -3.92
N PRO A 113 2.88 8.55 -4.52
CA PRO A 113 2.41 7.17 -4.56
C PRO A 113 3.40 6.23 -5.25
N PRO A 114 3.49 4.97 -4.84
CA PRO A 114 4.31 3.98 -5.52
C PRO A 114 3.81 3.73 -6.94
N THR A 115 4.72 3.49 -7.88
CA THR A 115 4.36 2.96 -9.20
C THR A 115 4.21 1.46 -9.09
N ILE A 116 3.04 0.95 -9.47
CA ILE A 116 2.75 -0.48 -9.49
C ILE A 116 2.18 -0.88 -10.85
N GLU A 117 2.55 -2.07 -11.33
CA GLU A 117 2.12 -2.60 -12.60
C GLU A 117 1.85 -4.10 -12.46
N LEU A 118 0.68 -4.57 -12.90
CA LEU A 118 0.40 -5.98 -13.08
C LEU A 118 0.84 -6.36 -14.50
N LYS A 119 1.70 -7.40 -14.63
CA LYS A 119 2.29 -7.82 -15.91
C LYS A 119 1.75 -9.15 -16.41
N TYR A 120 1.40 -10.05 -15.50
CA TYR A 120 0.84 -11.37 -15.80
C TYR A 120 -0.22 -11.73 -14.77
N PRO A 121 -1.33 -12.39 -15.16
CA PRO A 121 -1.71 -12.77 -16.53
C PRO A 121 -2.04 -11.57 -17.41
N GLU A 122 -2.04 -11.75 -18.74
CA GLU A 122 -2.41 -10.71 -19.71
C GLU A 122 -3.94 -10.65 -19.92
N THR A 123 -4.41 -9.52 -20.41
CA THR A 123 -5.83 -9.34 -20.81
C THR A 123 -6.24 -10.37 -21.84
N ASN A 124 -7.45 -10.96 -21.68
CA ASN A 124 -8.05 -12.03 -22.49
C ASN A 124 -7.27 -13.36 -22.46
N MET A 125 -6.36 -13.53 -21.52
CA MET A 125 -5.66 -14.80 -21.36
C MET A 125 -6.53 -15.83 -20.62
N VAL A 126 -6.37 -17.11 -20.95
CA VAL A 126 -6.89 -18.22 -20.15
C VAL A 126 -5.71 -18.88 -19.45
N VAL A 127 -5.81 -19.04 -18.14
CA VAL A 127 -4.76 -19.61 -17.29
C VAL A 127 -5.28 -20.81 -16.51
N ASN A 128 -4.39 -21.78 -16.27
CA ASN A 128 -4.69 -22.98 -15.48
C ASN A 128 -4.00 -22.99 -14.11
N ASN A 129 -3.43 -21.88 -13.72
CA ASN A 129 -2.77 -21.68 -12.44
C ASN A 129 -2.99 -20.26 -11.94
N LEU A 130 -2.46 -19.95 -10.77
CA LEU A 130 -2.58 -18.63 -10.12
C LEU A 130 -1.25 -17.88 -10.10
N ASP A 131 -0.42 -18.12 -11.10
CA ASP A 131 0.82 -17.36 -11.27
C ASP A 131 0.48 -15.88 -11.53
N ILE A 132 1.25 -15.01 -10.91
CA ILE A 132 1.22 -13.57 -11.16
C ILE A 132 2.63 -13.02 -11.38
N SER A 133 2.73 -11.95 -12.15
CA SER A 133 3.93 -11.14 -12.28
C SER A 133 3.56 -9.68 -12.14
N TYR A 134 4.31 -8.93 -11.32
CA TYR A 134 4.06 -7.53 -11.06
C TYR A 134 5.34 -6.77 -10.77
N TYR A 135 5.28 -5.45 -10.95
CA TYR A 135 6.33 -4.51 -10.61
C TYR A 135 5.85 -3.56 -9.51
N ILE A 136 6.75 -3.19 -8.62
CA ILE A 136 6.60 -2.13 -7.62
C ILE A 136 7.87 -1.27 -7.61
N SER A 137 7.71 0.06 -7.53
CA SER A 137 8.86 0.99 -7.54
C SER A 137 9.57 1.07 -6.19
N GLU A 138 8.91 0.65 -5.11
CA GLU A 138 9.40 0.78 -3.74
C GLU A 138 8.72 -0.21 -2.81
N GLN A 139 9.19 -0.28 -1.56
CA GLN A 139 8.59 -1.13 -0.52
C GLN A 139 7.19 -0.66 -0.17
N LEU A 140 6.26 -1.60 -0.08
CA LEU A 140 4.86 -1.36 0.25
C LEU A 140 4.58 -1.65 1.73
N SER A 141 3.59 -0.99 2.31
CA SER A 141 3.00 -1.34 3.61
C SER A 141 1.86 -2.34 3.48
N GLU A 142 1.14 -2.29 2.37
CA GLU A 142 0.06 -3.22 2.01
C GLU A 142 -0.05 -3.36 0.50
N GLY A 143 -0.46 -4.55 0.07
CA GLY A 143 -0.70 -4.86 -1.34
C GLY A 143 -1.71 -5.98 -1.48
N GLN A 144 -2.60 -5.85 -2.46
CA GLN A 144 -3.67 -6.83 -2.70
C GLN A 144 -4.02 -6.93 -4.18
N PHE A 145 -4.29 -8.14 -4.62
CA PHE A 145 -4.92 -8.40 -5.92
C PHE A 145 -6.40 -8.63 -5.73
N ILE A 146 -7.21 -7.98 -6.55
CA ILE A 146 -8.67 -8.07 -6.53
C ILE A 146 -9.13 -8.75 -7.82
N TYR A 147 -9.78 -9.90 -7.67
CA TYR A 147 -10.36 -10.70 -8.75
C TYR A 147 -11.86 -10.44 -8.78
N THR A 148 -12.33 -9.68 -9.74
CA THR A 148 -13.75 -9.36 -9.92
C THR A 148 -14.31 -10.19 -11.06
N GLN A 149 -15.26 -11.09 -10.79
CA GLN A 149 -15.88 -11.91 -11.81
C GLN A 149 -16.66 -11.04 -12.80
N VAL A 150 -16.46 -11.28 -14.09
CA VAL A 150 -17.13 -10.58 -15.21
C VAL A 150 -17.83 -11.54 -16.19
N GLY A 151 -17.58 -12.86 -16.07
CA GLY A 151 -18.18 -13.86 -16.97
C GLY A 151 -17.86 -15.29 -16.54
N GLY A 152 -18.23 -16.25 -17.39
CA GLY A 152 -17.98 -17.69 -17.16
C GLY A 152 -18.86 -18.28 -16.07
N ALA A 153 -18.38 -19.34 -15.40
CA ALA A 153 -19.07 -19.99 -14.30
C ALA A 153 -19.25 -19.02 -13.12
N PRO A 154 -20.42 -19.03 -12.42
CA PRO A 154 -20.65 -18.12 -11.30
C PRO A 154 -19.67 -18.35 -10.14
N ASP A 155 -19.06 -17.25 -9.62
CA ASP A 155 -18.29 -17.27 -8.37
C ASP A 155 -19.02 -16.45 -7.30
N PRO A 156 -19.67 -17.11 -6.33
CA PRO A 156 -20.42 -16.44 -5.26
C PRO A 156 -19.52 -15.64 -4.29
N ASN A 157 -18.19 -15.85 -4.34
CA ASN A 157 -17.23 -15.15 -3.48
C ASN A 157 -16.67 -13.89 -4.13
N SER A 158 -17.01 -13.64 -5.40
CA SER A 158 -16.50 -12.44 -6.10
C SER A 158 -17.08 -11.13 -5.51
N PRO A 159 -16.25 -10.08 -5.33
CA PRO A 159 -14.81 -10.02 -5.64
C PRO A 159 -13.96 -10.77 -4.62
N VAL A 160 -13.00 -11.56 -5.09
CA VAL A 160 -12.03 -12.26 -4.25
C VAL A 160 -10.79 -11.38 -4.09
N THR A 161 -10.31 -11.23 -2.85
CA THR A 161 -9.11 -10.48 -2.55
C THR A 161 -8.00 -11.40 -2.08
N MET A 162 -6.82 -11.24 -2.66
CA MET A 162 -5.58 -11.89 -2.27
C MET A 162 -4.60 -10.85 -1.73
N ASN A 163 -4.22 -10.97 -0.46
CA ASN A 163 -3.26 -10.05 0.15
C ASN A 163 -1.83 -10.56 -0.03
N LEU A 164 -0.90 -9.65 -0.28
CA LEU A 164 0.52 -9.95 -0.30
C LEU A 164 1.07 -10.16 1.12
N THR A 165 2.01 -11.07 1.26
CA THR A 165 2.78 -11.27 2.50
C THR A 165 3.89 -10.23 2.63
N ASN A 166 4.44 -10.05 3.84
CA ASN A 166 5.51 -9.06 4.07
C ASN A 166 6.70 -9.22 3.12
N ALA A 167 7.09 -10.46 2.79
CA ALA A 167 8.18 -10.71 1.86
C ALA A 167 7.85 -10.27 0.42
N GLU A 168 6.58 -10.33 0.03
CA GLU A 168 6.10 -9.94 -1.30
C GLU A 168 5.89 -8.42 -1.41
N LEU A 169 5.77 -7.71 -0.29
CA LEU A 169 5.69 -6.25 -0.24
C LEU A 169 7.05 -5.54 -0.44
N GLU A 170 8.15 -6.27 -0.29
CA GLU A 170 9.52 -5.76 -0.44
C GLU A 170 10.13 -6.02 -1.81
N THR A 171 9.53 -6.96 -2.56
CA THR A 171 10.06 -7.43 -3.84
C THR A 171 8.97 -7.49 -4.91
N PHE A 172 9.38 -7.32 -6.17
CA PHE A 172 8.52 -7.55 -7.32
C PHE A 172 8.77 -8.93 -7.92
N PHE A 173 7.76 -9.45 -8.64
CA PHE A 173 7.87 -10.69 -9.41
C PHE A 173 8.06 -10.35 -10.89
N GLU A 174 9.29 -10.44 -11.39
CA GLU A 174 9.57 -10.24 -12.81
C GLU A 174 9.02 -11.40 -13.65
N GLU A 175 9.22 -12.64 -13.17
CA GLU A 175 8.69 -13.85 -13.80
C GLU A 175 7.40 -14.31 -13.09
N PRO A 176 6.43 -14.87 -13.84
CA PRO A 176 5.20 -15.38 -13.24
C PRO A 176 5.47 -16.48 -12.21
N LYS A 177 4.89 -16.36 -11.03
CA LYS A 177 4.94 -17.38 -9.97
C LYS A 177 3.70 -17.33 -9.08
N ILE A 178 3.42 -18.46 -8.43
CA ILE A 178 2.31 -18.56 -7.48
C ILE A 178 2.67 -17.75 -6.23
N PRO A 179 1.80 -16.83 -5.79
CA PRO A 179 1.94 -16.12 -4.52
C PRO A 179 1.90 -17.07 -3.32
N SER A 180 2.49 -16.65 -2.19
CA SER A 180 2.54 -17.46 -0.96
C SER A 180 1.15 -17.80 -0.41
N GLN A 181 0.17 -16.94 -0.64
CA GLN A 181 -1.24 -17.14 -0.26
C GLN A 181 -2.13 -16.88 -1.49
N PRO A 182 -2.23 -17.84 -2.43
CA PRO A 182 -2.97 -17.64 -3.66
C PRO A 182 -4.46 -17.43 -3.39
N ALA A 183 -5.13 -16.71 -4.30
CA ALA A 183 -6.57 -16.53 -4.29
C ALA A 183 -7.30 -17.88 -4.41
N VAL A 184 -8.48 -17.97 -3.81
CA VAL A 184 -9.40 -19.10 -4.04
C VAL A 184 -10.50 -18.62 -4.98
N ILE A 185 -10.33 -18.92 -6.28
CA ILE A 185 -11.25 -18.52 -7.36
C ILE A 185 -11.85 -19.74 -8.03
N ASN A 186 -12.92 -19.53 -8.80
CA ASN A 186 -13.75 -20.60 -9.31
C ASN A 186 -13.35 -21.03 -10.72
N ASP A 187 -13.28 -22.36 -10.95
CA ASP A 187 -12.99 -22.97 -12.25
C ASP A 187 -14.06 -22.58 -13.29
N GLY A 188 -13.65 -22.31 -14.52
CA GLY A 188 -14.52 -21.85 -15.62
C GLY A 188 -15.00 -20.40 -15.50
N SER A 189 -14.57 -19.65 -14.49
CA SER A 189 -14.91 -18.24 -14.32
C SER A 189 -13.94 -17.32 -15.08
N VAL A 190 -14.44 -16.12 -15.40
CA VAL A 190 -13.65 -15.06 -16.05
C VAL A 190 -13.59 -13.86 -15.12
N TYR A 191 -12.39 -13.33 -14.89
CA TYR A 191 -12.14 -12.25 -13.94
C TYR A 191 -11.46 -11.04 -14.59
N ASN A 192 -11.77 -9.87 -14.06
CA ASN A 192 -10.88 -8.71 -14.14
C ASN A 192 -10.00 -8.70 -12.90
N ILE A 193 -8.69 -8.51 -13.10
CA ILE A 193 -7.69 -8.54 -12.02
C ILE A 193 -7.04 -7.17 -11.91
N GLN A 194 -7.03 -6.61 -10.70
CA GLN A 194 -6.37 -5.33 -10.39
C GLN A 194 -5.47 -5.47 -9.16
N PHE A 195 -4.29 -4.86 -9.22
CA PHE A 195 -3.40 -4.73 -8.08
C PHE A 195 -3.61 -3.36 -7.43
N LYS A 196 -3.80 -3.34 -6.10
CA LYS A 196 -3.87 -2.13 -5.29
C LYS A 196 -2.85 -2.21 -4.17
N ALA A 197 -2.22 -1.09 -3.87
CA ALA A 197 -1.16 -1.05 -2.86
C ALA A 197 -1.09 0.29 -2.15
N LYS A 198 -0.40 0.29 -1.00
CA LYS A 198 0.07 1.49 -0.31
C LYS A 198 1.55 1.36 0.02
N ASP A 199 2.27 2.46 -0.05
CA ASP A 199 3.65 2.55 0.44
C ASP A 199 3.74 2.67 1.97
N LEU A 200 4.96 2.85 2.48
CA LEU A 200 5.21 3.02 3.92
C LEU A 200 4.69 4.37 4.47
N ALA A 201 4.49 5.36 3.61
CA ALA A 201 3.90 6.65 3.96
C ALA A 201 2.37 6.68 3.82
N GLN A 202 1.74 5.57 3.38
CA GLN A 202 0.31 5.39 3.15
C GLN A 202 -0.22 6.07 1.88
N ASN A 203 0.65 6.40 0.91
CA ASN A 203 0.21 6.81 -0.41
C ASN A 203 -0.35 5.60 -1.15
N SER A 204 -1.52 5.76 -1.76
CA SER A 204 -2.23 4.67 -2.44
C SER A 204 -1.96 4.66 -3.93
N ALA A 205 -1.80 3.47 -4.50
CA ALA A 205 -1.69 3.24 -5.93
C ALA A 205 -2.58 2.10 -6.41
N GLU A 206 -2.98 2.16 -7.67
CA GLU A 206 -3.72 1.13 -8.38
C GLU A 206 -3.04 0.83 -9.71
N SER A 207 -2.94 -0.44 -10.08
CA SER A 207 -2.38 -0.85 -11.37
C SER A 207 -3.39 -0.69 -12.51
N ASN A 208 -2.91 -0.91 -13.74
CA ASN A 208 -3.76 -1.33 -14.86
C ASN A 208 -4.64 -2.53 -14.45
N ILE A 209 -5.77 -2.71 -15.13
CA ILE A 209 -6.65 -3.87 -14.97
C ILE A 209 -6.32 -4.87 -16.07
N MET A 210 -6.09 -6.13 -15.70
CA MET A 210 -6.09 -7.24 -16.65
C MET A 210 -7.53 -7.72 -16.81
N GLU A 211 -8.08 -7.49 -18.00
CA GLU A 211 -9.48 -7.75 -18.29
C GLU A 211 -9.69 -9.15 -18.88
N ASN A 212 -10.85 -9.76 -18.56
CA ASN A 212 -11.32 -11.02 -19.15
C ASN A 212 -10.30 -12.17 -18.99
N VAL A 213 -9.67 -12.32 -17.85
CA VAL A 213 -8.77 -13.45 -17.57
C VAL A 213 -9.61 -14.65 -17.20
N GLY A 214 -9.59 -15.69 -18.04
CA GLY A 214 -10.26 -16.97 -17.79
C GLY A 214 -9.41 -17.85 -16.86
N TYR A 215 -10.06 -18.48 -15.87
CA TYR A 215 -9.43 -19.49 -15.02
C TYR A 215 -10.05 -20.85 -15.31
N ASP A 216 -9.23 -21.79 -15.83
CA ASP A 216 -9.67 -23.11 -16.27
C ASP A 216 -8.61 -24.16 -15.88
N ILE A 217 -8.99 -25.01 -14.92
CA ILE A 217 -8.17 -26.14 -14.44
C ILE A 217 -8.75 -27.49 -14.86
N THR A 218 -9.87 -27.47 -15.59
CA THR A 218 -10.48 -28.67 -16.15
C THR A 218 -9.63 -29.17 -17.30
N ARG A 219 -9.34 -30.46 -17.31
CA ARG A 219 -8.56 -31.10 -18.39
C ARG A 219 -9.48 -31.50 -19.54
N PRO A 220 -9.03 -31.34 -20.80
CA PRO A 220 -9.77 -31.82 -21.94
C PRO A 220 -9.99 -33.33 -21.88
N VAL A 221 -11.18 -33.79 -22.27
CA VAL A 221 -11.53 -35.18 -22.39
C VAL A 221 -11.60 -35.53 -23.86
N ILE A 222 -10.78 -36.49 -24.27
CA ILE A 222 -10.76 -37.00 -25.63
C ILE A 222 -11.47 -38.36 -25.65
N LYS A 223 -12.49 -38.49 -26.49
CA LYS A 223 -13.20 -39.75 -26.75
C LYS A 223 -12.90 -40.18 -28.15
N ILE A 224 -12.42 -41.41 -28.32
CA ILE A 224 -12.22 -42.03 -29.61
C ILE A 224 -13.45 -42.89 -29.88
N PHE A 225 -14.14 -42.64 -31.00
CA PHE A 225 -15.31 -43.38 -31.43
C PHE A 225 -14.99 -44.45 -32.50
N ASP A 226 -13.96 -44.18 -33.31
CA ASP A 226 -13.49 -45.10 -34.32
C ASP A 226 -11.96 -45.02 -34.43
N PRO A 227 -11.22 -46.14 -34.34
CA PRO A 227 -11.73 -47.51 -34.17
C PRO A 227 -12.27 -47.80 -32.77
N GLU A 228 -13.28 -48.66 -32.68
CA GLU A 228 -13.78 -49.14 -31.37
C GLU A 228 -12.71 -50.03 -30.67
N PRO A 229 -12.71 -50.04 -29.32
CA PRO A 229 -11.78 -50.87 -28.56
C PRO A 229 -11.88 -52.35 -28.93
N ASN A 230 -10.75 -53.05 -29.13
CA ASN A 230 -10.63 -54.45 -29.46
C ASN A 230 -11.12 -54.82 -30.89
N THR A 231 -11.24 -53.85 -31.81
CA THR A 231 -11.51 -54.10 -33.20
C THR A 231 -10.27 -54.17 -34.07
N PHE A 232 -10.28 -54.90 -35.20
CA PHE A 232 -9.25 -54.84 -36.21
C PHE A 232 -9.51 -53.63 -37.11
N PHE A 233 -8.53 -52.78 -37.26
CA PHE A 233 -8.64 -51.53 -37.98
C PHE A 233 -7.87 -51.57 -39.29
N ILE A 234 -8.49 -51.22 -40.40
CA ILE A 234 -7.89 -51.11 -41.73
C ILE A 234 -8.13 -49.69 -42.23
N GLY A 235 -7.30 -48.76 -41.81
CA GLY A 235 -7.43 -47.35 -42.20
C GLY A 235 -6.42 -46.46 -41.51
N SER A 236 -6.43 -45.19 -41.90
CA SER A 236 -5.60 -44.13 -41.28
C SER A 236 -6.44 -43.03 -40.65
N GLU A 237 -7.76 -43.20 -40.57
CA GLU A 237 -8.65 -42.19 -40.02
C GLU A 237 -9.07 -42.57 -38.60
N ILE A 238 -9.02 -41.62 -37.68
CA ILE A 238 -9.49 -41.74 -36.31
C ILE A 238 -10.62 -40.74 -36.15
N ASN A 239 -11.77 -41.20 -35.67
CA ASN A 239 -12.88 -40.35 -35.33
C ASN A 239 -12.90 -40.11 -33.81
N LEU A 240 -12.74 -38.87 -33.38
CA LEU A 240 -12.69 -38.49 -31.98
C LEU A 240 -13.51 -37.23 -31.69
N ASP A 241 -13.90 -37.08 -30.44
CA ASP A 241 -14.52 -35.89 -29.89
C ASP A 241 -13.65 -35.35 -28.77
N ILE A 242 -13.57 -34.03 -28.68
CA ILE A 242 -12.78 -33.31 -27.66
C ILE A 242 -13.72 -32.39 -26.93
N SER A 243 -13.72 -32.44 -25.61
CA SER A 243 -14.66 -31.69 -24.76
C SER A 243 -14.52 -30.18 -24.82
N GLU A 244 -13.38 -29.70 -25.33
CA GLU A 244 -13.04 -28.26 -25.37
C GLU A 244 -11.98 -27.98 -26.47
N ASP A 245 -11.82 -26.69 -26.83
CA ASP A 245 -10.79 -26.28 -27.79
C ASP A 245 -9.38 -26.49 -27.21
N LEU A 246 -8.53 -27.17 -27.95
CA LEU A 246 -7.13 -27.36 -27.56
C LEU A 246 -6.30 -26.17 -28.02
N LYS A 247 -5.43 -25.67 -27.14
CA LYS A 247 -4.30 -24.87 -27.55
C LYS A 247 -3.36 -25.78 -28.36
N GLU A 248 -2.74 -25.26 -29.43
CA GLU A 248 -1.89 -26.04 -30.35
C GLU A 248 -1.13 -27.16 -29.62
N GLY A 249 -1.38 -28.41 -30.08
CA GLY A 249 -0.81 -29.58 -29.44
C GLY A 249 0.70 -29.69 -29.71
N GLU A 250 1.46 -29.91 -28.65
CA GLU A 250 2.80 -30.48 -28.73
C GLU A 250 2.72 -31.98 -29.00
#